data_cfcd8d110fc3a1da3682b157b25d47de
#
_entry.id   cfcd8d110fc3a1da3682b157b25d47de
#
_cell.length_a   1.000
_cell.length_b   1.000
_cell.length_c   1.000
_cell.angle_alpha   90.00
_cell.angle_beta   90.00
_cell.angle_gamma   90.00
#
_symmetry.space_group_name_H-M   'P 1'
#
loop_
_entity.id
_entity.type
_entity.pdbx_description
1 polymer ?
#
loop_
_entity_poly.entity_id
_entity_poly.type
_entity_poly.pdbx_seq_one_letter_code
_entity_poly.pdbx_strand_id
1 'polypeptide(L)'
;MRSRQRVGSKGCDTGEQRPSRGSLSRYGRWGFAVMGLAGLALALAPAGASATPARYVYEMCDSALPGGGVAGVLHTQSGGQPWDLVDNCNEPGGSLAIRQTGEITGAGGSATWGAPIKAPPGGSMESLAVSAAICGAQRGTVGSVMQPDWPPTICAEEDRSFQLNKDFDGFNIELQCDLGCPAGALIYAHYFATIEVDPVAPTLGEVEGSLLSGNVIRGYQTIGVDAHDEGGGVSNVSVSVNGLPAAQPKVPNCDVAQVNNPSVKGTVAAAVTPCPTEAEAEWNLNTQAYPFHDGSNAVQVCTSDFATLSDPNTTCSAARTITVDNSCAESQVSGGEVLDAQFTESRAETATVAYGKGAEVTGQLMTDAGDPVPGATLCVKMQTLGIEPSASPVGTVKTDANGQYAYHVAPGPDRNIIIGYRHDTSQVARSVRYYAHAESSLHVTPSKLKNGQRVHLWGQVPGPNAAGRVVVLQANVPGSKRWITFRDATTEAQGDFSSGYRFTATTRTTTYRFRALIPSQASYPWVEGTSRPVKVRVRG
;
A
#
# COMPACT_ATOMS: atom_id res chain seq x y z
N MET A 1 -57.43 -14.25 -6.06
CA MET A 1 -58.16 -13.69 -4.94
C MET A 1 -57.28 -12.58 -4.40
N ARG A 2 -57.43 -11.35 -4.82
CA ARG A 2 -58.19 -10.19 -4.32
C ARG A 2 -58.15 -10.06 -2.81
N SER A 3 -57.39 -9.09 -2.29
CA SER A 3 -58.01 -7.89 -1.74
C SER A 3 -56.99 -6.78 -1.48
N ARG A 4 -57.29 -5.62 -2.02
CA ARG A 4 -56.73 -4.30 -1.76
C ARG A 4 -57.26 -3.79 -0.42
N GLN A 5 -56.45 -3.02 0.33
CA GLN A 5 -57.00 -1.85 1.05
C GLN A 5 -56.00 -0.70 1.06
N ARG A 6 -56.45 0.40 0.49
CA ARG A 6 -55.96 1.77 0.69
C ARG A 6 -56.63 2.36 1.93
N VAL A 7 -56.03 3.38 2.49
CA VAL A 7 -56.56 4.60 3.18
C VAL A 7 -55.41 5.08 4.08
N GLY A 8 -54.95 6.29 4.20
CA GLY A 8 -55.40 7.59 3.71
C GLY A 8 -54.48 8.66 4.29
N SER A 9 -54.36 9.73 3.56
CA SER A 9 -53.59 10.96 3.74
C SER A 9 -54.13 11.86 4.88
N LYS A 10 -53.20 12.61 5.52
CA LYS A 10 -53.33 13.98 6.08
C LYS A 10 -51.89 14.45 6.33
N GLY A 11 -51.28 15.49 5.80
CA GLY A 11 -51.76 16.80 5.36
C GLY A 11 -51.75 17.82 6.49
N CYS A 12 -50.64 18.60 6.63
CA CYS A 12 -50.57 19.95 7.23
C CYS A 12 -49.13 20.43 6.97
N ASP A 13 -48.84 21.36 6.24
CA ASP A 13 -49.15 22.75 5.94
C ASP A 13 -48.14 23.72 6.60
N THR A 14 -47.43 24.39 5.74
CA THR A 14 -46.91 25.75 5.64
C THR A 14 -46.20 26.42 6.82
N GLY A 15 -45.04 27.00 6.49
CA GLY A 15 -44.39 28.04 7.28
C GLY A 15 -43.21 28.68 6.54
N GLU A 16 -43.52 29.43 5.49
CA GLU A 16 -42.62 30.34 4.78
C GLU A 16 -42.30 31.56 5.64
N GLN A 17 -41.04 31.87 5.91
CA GLN A 17 -40.61 33.23 6.28
C GLN A 17 -39.26 33.56 5.63
N ARG A 18 -39.32 34.46 4.64
CA ARG A 18 -38.21 35.29 4.18
C ARG A 18 -38.00 36.47 5.12
N PRO A 19 -36.78 36.93 5.30
CA PRO A 19 -36.54 38.34 5.58
C PRO A 19 -35.80 39.06 4.45
N SER A 20 -36.23 40.20 4.28
CA SER A 20 -35.96 41.44 3.58
C SER A 20 -34.52 41.81 3.24
N ARG A 21 -34.46 42.49 2.08
CA ARG A 21 -33.34 43.28 1.52
C ARG A 21 -32.99 44.50 2.38
N GLY A 22 -31.70 44.79 2.46
CA GLY A 22 -31.14 46.06 2.88
C GLY A 22 -29.89 46.41 2.10
N SER A 23 -29.95 47.36 1.35
CA SER A 23 -29.36 48.31 0.46
C SER A 23 -27.85 48.62 0.67
N LEU A 24 -27.16 48.67 -0.45
CA LEU A 24 -26.10 49.54 -0.99
C LEU A 24 -25.42 50.57 -0.10
N SER A 25 -24.05 50.51 -0.04
CA SER A 25 -23.26 51.73 -0.21
C SER A 25 -21.89 51.44 -0.86
N ARG A 26 -21.50 52.35 -1.74
CA ARG A 26 -20.29 52.40 -2.60
C ARG A 26 -19.09 52.91 -1.83
N TYR A 27 -17.93 52.66 -2.41
CA TYR A 27 -16.66 53.39 -2.49
C TYR A 27 -15.44 52.64 -2.01
N GLY A 28 -14.41 52.63 -2.90
CA GLY A 28 -13.02 52.67 -2.55
C GLY A 28 -12.10 51.72 -3.35
N ARG A 29 -11.69 52.17 -4.55
CA ARG A 29 -10.48 51.61 -5.22
C ARG A 29 -9.24 52.02 -4.43
N TRP A 30 -8.43 51.05 -3.96
CA TRP A 30 -7.02 51.26 -3.67
C TRP A 30 -6.28 50.00 -4.12
N GLY A 31 -5.33 50.19 -5.02
CA GLY A 31 -4.40 49.13 -5.42
C GLY A 31 -3.40 48.84 -4.30
N PHE A 32 -3.13 47.57 -4.10
CA PHE A 32 -2.00 47.13 -3.27
C PHE A 32 -1.11 46.17 -4.04
N ALA A 33 0.16 46.51 -3.95
CA ALA A 33 1.30 45.78 -4.47
C ALA A 33 1.38 44.37 -3.89
N VAL A 34 1.68 43.42 -4.76
CA VAL A 34 2.04 42.05 -4.37
C VAL A 34 3.45 42.09 -3.77
N MET A 35 3.55 42.04 -2.46
CA MET A 35 4.76 41.62 -1.76
C MET A 35 4.65 40.12 -1.47
N GLY A 36 5.56 39.35 -2.09
CA GLY A 36 5.73 37.93 -1.80
C GLY A 36 6.17 37.73 -0.36
N LEU A 37 5.33 37.13 0.45
CA LEU A 37 5.66 36.53 1.74
C LEU A 37 5.97 35.05 1.50
N ALA A 38 7.28 34.74 1.55
CA ALA A 38 7.74 33.38 1.75
C ALA A 38 7.24 32.93 3.14
N GLY A 39 6.18 32.16 3.16
CA GLY A 39 5.65 31.53 4.36
C GLY A 39 6.61 30.44 4.84
N LEU A 40 7.37 30.75 5.88
CA LEU A 40 8.03 29.76 6.73
C LEU A 40 6.90 28.94 7.37
N ALA A 41 6.66 27.73 6.89
CA ALA A 41 5.86 26.75 7.60
C ALA A 41 6.66 26.32 8.85
N LEU A 42 6.42 26.99 9.97
CA LEU A 42 6.74 26.42 11.27
C LEU A 42 5.87 25.17 11.41
N ALA A 43 6.49 24.01 11.36
CA ALA A 43 5.90 22.78 11.87
C ALA A 43 5.67 23.00 13.37
N LEU A 44 4.46 23.38 13.75
CA LEU A 44 3.97 23.23 15.10
C LEU A 44 3.93 21.72 15.34
N ALA A 45 4.95 21.20 16.04
CA ALA A 45 4.82 19.94 16.73
C ALA A 45 3.55 20.07 17.59
N PRO A 46 2.61 19.11 17.56
CA PRO A 46 1.50 19.13 18.48
C PRO A 46 2.09 19.11 19.88
N ALA A 47 1.83 20.16 20.65
CA ALA A 47 2.03 20.15 22.08
C ALA A 47 1.30 18.90 22.56
N GLY A 48 2.00 17.98 23.23
CA GLY A 48 1.45 16.75 23.72
C GLY A 48 0.18 17.05 24.51
N ALA A 49 -0.97 16.79 23.89
CA ALA A 49 -2.18 16.56 24.64
C ALA A 49 -1.80 15.41 25.59
N SER A 50 -1.88 15.66 26.90
CA SER A 50 -1.81 14.59 27.89
C SER A 50 -2.90 13.60 27.50
N ALA A 51 -2.52 12.51 26.84
CA ALA A 51 -3.47 11.47 26.46
C ALA A 51 -4.10 10.99 27.77
N THR A 52 -5.40 10.88 27.81
CA THR A 52 -6.07 10.18 28.89
C THR A 52 -5.55 8.75 28.88
N PRO A 53 -5.07 8.22 30.02
CA PRO A 53 -4.56 6.85 30.05
C PRO A 53 -5.56 5.87 29.48
N ALA A 54 -5.08 4.85 28.78
CA ALA A 54 -5.93 3.74 28.34
C ALA A 54 -6.49 3.01 29.57
N ARG A 55 -7.74 2.61 29.49
CA ARG A 55 -8.46 1.97 30.60
C ARG A 55 -9.24 0.78 30.08
N TYR A 56 -9.14 -0.34 30.80
CA TYR A 56 -9.88 -1.56 30.47
C TYR A 56 -10.27 -2.34 31.72
N VAL A 57 -11.26 -3.21 31.60
CA VAL A 57 -11.63 -4.14 32.66
C VAL A 57 -10.83 -5.41 32.47
N TYR A 58 -10.11 -5.81 33.53
CA TYR A 58 -9.58 -7.16 33.69
C TYR A 58 -10.52 -7.95 34.60
N GLU A 59 -10.91 -9.12 34.16
CA GLU A 59 -11.80 -9.98 34.92
C GLU A 59 -11.21 -11.38 35.13
N MET A 60 -11.47 -11.95 36.29
CA MET A 60 -11.00 -13.23 36.73
C MET A 60 -12.15 -14.01 37.38
N CYS A 61 -12.13 -15.33 37.23
CA CYS A 61 -13.14 -16.24 37.74
C CYS A 61 -14.53 -16.06 37.08
N ASP A 62 -14.55 -16.06 35.76
CA ASP A 62 -15.79 -16.17 34.98
C ASP A 62 -15.63 -17.26 33.91
N SER A 63 -16.61 -18.14 33.81
CA SER A 63 -16.63 -19.26 32.85
C SER A 63 -16.62 -18.82 31.37
N ALA A 64 -16.90 -17.53 31.07
CA ALA A 64 -16.78 -16.95 29.74
C ALA A 64 -15.33 -16.70 29.36
N LEU A 65 -14.42 -16.64 30.32
CA LEU A 65 -13.00 -16.36 30.09
C LEU A 65 -12.23 -17.63 29.67
N PRO A 66 -11.21 -17.54 28.84
CA PRO A 66 -10.30 -18.65 28.56
C PRO A 66 -9.69 -19.21 29.85
N GLY A 67 -9.93 -20.49 30.13
CA GLY A 67 -9.46 -21.14 31.36
C GLY A 67 -10.02 -20.54 32.68
N GLY A 68 -11.16 -19.82 32.60
CA GLY A 68 -11.75 -19.14 33.77
C GLY A 68 -11.03 -17.86 34.17
N GLY A 69 -10.04 -17.40 33.39
CA GLY A 69 -9.27 -16.18 33.69
C GLY A 69 -8.28 -16.30 34.85
N VAL A 70 -7.98 -17.50 35.32
CA VAL A 70 -7.11 -17.77 36.50
C VAL A 70 -5.68 -18.17 36.14
N ALA A 71 -5.28 -18.02 34.90
CA ALA A 71 -3.91 -18.34 34.45
C ALA A 71 -2.86 -17.56 35.24
N GLY A 72 -1.88 -18.26 35.83
CA GLY A 72 -0.81 -17.64 36.61
C GLY A 72 -1.15 -17.36 38.09
N VAL A 73 -2.36 -17.67 38.54
CA VAL A 73 -2.72 -17.58 39.96
C VAL A 73 -2.07 -18.73 40.71
N LEU A 74 -1.22 -18.39 41.67
CA LEU A 74 -0.57 -19.34 42.56
C LEU A 74 -1.33 -19.42 43.90
N HIS A 75 -1.26 -20.53 44.58
CA HIS A 75 -1.82 -20.67 45.92
C HIS A 75 -0.71 -21.00 46.93
N THR A 76 -0.82 -20.44 48.12
CA THR A 76 0.12 -20.65 49.21
C THR A 76 -0.63 -20.94 50.50
N GLN A 77 -0.02 -21.75 51.35
CA GLN A 77 -0.55 -22.10 52.66
C GLN A 77 0.54 -21.88 53.71
N SER A 78 0.14 -21.40 54.87
CA SER A 78 1.03 -21.26 56.02
C SER A 78 0.42 -21.93 57.27
N GLY A 79 1.26 -22.31 58.22
CA GLY A 79 0.80 -22.85 59.52
C GLY A 79 0.50 -24.32 59.54
N GLY A 80 0.78 -25.10 58.48
CA GLY A 80 0.65 -26.57 58.45
C GLY A 80 -0.78 -27.10 58.69
N GLN A 81 -1.79 -26.28 58.45
CA GLN A 81 -3.19 -26.59 58.68
C GLN A 81 -3.86 -27.19 57.45
N PRO A 82 -4.94 -27.98 57.62
CA PRO A 82 -5.63 -28.63 56.51
C PRO A 82 -6.53 -27.62 55.78
N TRP A 83 -5.99 -27.03 54.73
CA TRP A 83 -6.72 -26.15 53.80
C TRP A 83 -7.07 -26.89 52.53
N ASP A 84 -8.28 -26.66 52.03
CA ASP A 84 -8.75 -27.08 50.71
C ASP A 84 -8.88 -25.83 49.84
N LEU A 85 -8.17 -25.83 48.74
CA LEU A 85 -8.16 -24.72 47.76
C LEU A 85 -8.92 -25.19 46.53
N VAL A 86 -10.04 -24.53 46.24
CA VAL A 86 -10.92 -24.88 45.12
C VAL A 86 -10.80 -23.84 44.03
N ASP A 87 -10.57 -24.30 42.82
CA ASP A 87 -10.62 -23.51 41.60
C ASP A 87 -11.49 -24.23 40.56
N ASN A 88 -12.68 -23.71 40.35
CA ASN A 88 -13.61 -24.17 39.34
C ASN A 88 -14.20 -23.00 38.53
N CYS A 89 -13.43 -21.92 38.40
CA CYS A 89 -13.82 -20.69 37.69
C CYS A 89 -14.17 -20.91 36.22
N ASN A 90 -13.71 -22.01 35.64
CA ASN A 90 -14.05 -22.41 34.26
C ASN A 90 -15.44 -23.06 34.11
N GLU A 91 -16.13 -23.32 35.22
CA GLU A 91 -17.48 -23.87 35.24
C GLU A 91 -18.53 -22.78 35.46
N PRO A 92 -19.73 -22.86 34.86
CA PRO A 92 -20.80 -21.92 35.13
C PRO A 92 -21.15 -21.82 36.63
N GLY A 93 -21.02 -20.63 37.21
CA GLY A 93 -21.19 -20.42 38.67
C GLY A 93 -20.03 -20.93 39.50
N GLY A 94 -18.88 -21.16 38.88
CA GLY A 94 -17.64 -21.54 39.56
C GLY A 94 -17.10 -20.44 40.47
N SER A 95 -16.12 -20.79 41.30
CA SER A 95 -15.52 -19.87 42.28
C SER A 95 -14.08 -20.22 42.59
N LEU A 96 -13.33 -19.23 43.05
CA LEU A 96 -12.13 -19.45 43.85
C LEU A 96 -12.53 -19.56 45.31
N ALA A 97 -12.14 -20.64 46.00
CA ALA A 97 -12.49 -20.82 47.40
C ALA A 97 -11.32 -21.36 48.22
N ILE A 98 -11.23 -20.90 49.46
CA ILE A 98 -10.36 -21.43 50.53
C ILE A 98 -11.26 -21.97 51.60
N ARG A 99 -11.17 -23.27 51.86
CA ARG A 99 -11.94 -23.96 52.88
C ARG A 99 -11.02 -24.61 53.90
N GLN A 100 -11.34 -24.45 55.16
CA GLN A 100 -10.71 -25.20 56.21
C GLN A 100 -11.37 -26.57 56.38
N THR A 101 -10.60 -27.64 56.34
CA THR A 101 -11.11 -29.02 56.43
C THR A 101 -11.08 -29.61 57.82
N GLY A 102 -10.41 -28.95 58.77
CA GLY A 102 -10.35 -29.38 60.20
C GLY A 102 -10.44 -28.21 61.15
N GLU A 103 -10.72 -28.46 62.41
CA GLU A 103 -10.76 -27.42 63.44
C GLU A 103 -9.35 -26.88 63.74
N ILE A 104 -9.20 -25.59 63.78
CA ILE A 104 -7.95 -24.88 64.19
C ILE A 104 -8.21 -24.37 65.61
N THR A 105 -7.53 -24.95 66.57
CA THR A 105 -7.54 -24.50 67.97
C THR A 105 -6.29 -23.74 68.33
N GLY A 106 -6.42 -22.42 68.59
CA GLY A 106 -5.31 -21.52 68.91
C GLY A 106 -4.90 -20.60 67.77
N ALA A 107 -3.79 -19.90 67.97
CA ALA A 107 -3.27 -19.02 66.93
C ALA A 107 -2.98 -19.82 65.66
N GLY A 108 -3.76 -19.59 64.61
CA GLY A 108 -3.78 -20.37 63.38
C GLY A 108 -3.03 -19.76 62.24
N GLY A 109 -2.92 -20.53 61.18
CA GLY A 109 -2.31 -20.11 59.95
C GLY A 109 -3.23 -19.32 59.01
N SER A 110 -2.71 -18.97 57.89
CA SER A 110 -3.47 -18.38 56.78
C SER A 110 -3.32 -19.22 55.52
N ALA A 111 -4.29 -19.13 54.66
CA ALA A 111 -4.18 -19.62 53.28
C ALA A 111 -4.54 -18.51 52.31
N THR A 112 -3.79 -18.43 51.24
CA THR A 112 -3.92 -17.39 50.24
C THR A 112 -4.04 -18.01 48.85
N TRP A 113 -5.03 -17.57 48.10
CA TRP A 113 -5.08 -17.76 46.66
C TRP A 113 -4.26 -16.69 45.98
N GLY A 114 -3.25 -17.12 45.27
CA GLY A 114 -2.45 -16.28 44.41
C GLY A 114 -1.24 -15.64 45.07
N ALA A 115 -0.24 -15.39 44.26
CA ALA A 115 0.62 -14.23 44.44
C ALA A 115 -0.23 -12.99 44.17
N PRO A 116 0.15 -11.81 44.69
CA PRO A 116 -0.59 -10.58 44.37
C PRO A 116 -0.78 -10.46 42.86
N ILE A 117 -2.03 -10.33 42.45
CA ILE A 117 -2.34 -10.02 41.04
C ILE A 117 -1.95 -8.57 40.84
N LYS A 118 -0.94 -8.36 40.01
CA LYS A 118 -0.34 -7.04 39.82
C LYS A 118 -0.98 -6.32 38.63
N ALA A 119 -1.02 -5.02 38.73
CA ALA A 119 -1.29 -4.15 37.59
C ALA A 119 -0.30 -4.40 36.44
N PRO A 120 -0.66 -4.06 35.22
CA PRO A 120 0.26 -4.15 34.08
C PRO A 120 1.51 -3.30 34.33
N PRO A 121 2.66 -3.66 33.75
CA PRO A 121 3.89 -2.89 33.89
C PRO A 121 3.67 -1.40 33.57
N GLY A 122 4.12 -0.52 34.47
CA GLY A 122 3.93 0.93 34.34
C GLY A 122 2.51 1.43 34.62
N GLY A 123 1.54 0.54 34.80
CA GLY A 123 0.14 0.85 35.04
C GLY A 123 -0.26 0.82 36.52
N SER A 124 -1.57 0.94 36.76
CA SER A 124 -2.18 0.84 38.11
C SER A 124 -3.59 0.31 38.02
N MET A 125 -4.09 -0.21 39.16
CA MET A 125 -5.50 -0.59 39.34
C MET A 125 -6.28 0.56 39.95
N GLU A 126 -7.40 0.94 39.35
CA GLU A 126 -8.24 2.05 39.84
C GLU A 126 -9.37 1.57 40.74
N SER A 127 -9.96 0.42 40.47
CA SER A 127 -11.04 -0.15 41.27
C SER A 127 -10.98 -1.67 41.28
N LEU A 128 -11.59 -2.26 42.31
CA LEU A 128 -11.81 -3.70 42.42
C LEU A 128 -13.28 -3.94 42.69
N ALA A 129 -13.95 -4.74 41.88
CA ALA A 129 -15.26 -5.30 42.14
C ALA A 129 -15.13 -6.80 42.41
N VAL A 130 -15.84 -7.29 43.39
CA VAL A 130 -15.82 -8.70 43.79
C VAL A 130 -17.19 -9.17 44.27
N SER A 131 -17.58 -10.40 43.87
CA SER A 131 -18.70 -11.10 44.46
C SER A 131 -18.14 -12.21 45.34
N ALA A 132 -18.27 -12.09 46.66
CA ALA A 132 -17.66 -13.00 47.60
C ALA A 132 -18.47 -13.20 48.85
N ALA A 133 -18.19 -14.30 49.56
CA ALA A 133 -18.73 -14.58 50.91
C ALA A 133 -17.65 -15.12 51.82
N ILE A 134 -17.79 -14.84 53.11
CA ILE A 134 -16.93 -15.35 54.17
C ILE A 134 -17.82 -16.06 55.22
N CYS A 135 -17.48 -17.29 55.54
CA CYS A 135 -18.24 -18.10 56.45
C CYS A 135 -17.37 -18.68 57.57
N GLY A 136 -17.78 -18.53 58.79
CA GLY A 136 -17.15 -19.21 59.92
C GLY A 136 -15.74 -18.78 60.31
N ALA A 137 -15.17 -17.81 59.60
CA ALA A 137 -13.84 -17.24 59.83
C ALA A 137 -13.93 -15.93 60.63
N GLN A 138 -12.87 -15.60 61.32
CA GLN A 138 -12.80 -14.33 62.07
C GLN A 138 -12.41 -13.17 61.19
N ARG A 139 -11.69 -13.46 60.11
CA ARG A 139 -11.25 -12.45 59.15
C ARG A 139 -10.98 -13.09 57.79
N GLY A 140 -11.48 -12.45 56.77
CA GLY A 140 -11.12 -12.73 55.40
C GLY A 140 -10.75 -11.43 54.70
N THR A 141 -9.82 -11.47 53.77
CA THR A 141 -9.42 -10.31 52.99
C THR A 141 -9.46 -10.63 51.50
N VAL A 142 -9.92 -9.69 50.76
CA VAL A 142 -9.75 -9.67 49.31
C VAL A 142 -8.86 -8.48 48.99
N GLY A 143 -7.68 -8.79 48.49
CA GLY A 143 -6.66 -7.79 48.23
C GLY A 143 -5.93 -7.33 49.50
N SER A 144 -5.08 -6.34 49.37
CA SER A 144 -4.45 -5.65 50.48
C SER A 144 -5.40 -4.67 51.20
N VAL A 145 -6.64 -4.56 50.74
CA VAL A 145 -7.68 -3.76 51.36
C VAL A 145 -8.37 -4.64 52.42
N MET A 146 -7.86 -4.56 53.63
CA MET A 146 -8.56 -5.17 54.77
C MET A 146 -9.93 -4.51 54.92
N GLN A 147 -10.98 -5.30 54.80
CA GLN A 147 -12.32 -4.89 55.20
C GLN A 147 -12.62 -5.42 56.59
N PRO A 148 -12.51 -4.61 57.63
CA PRO A 148 -12.84 -5.02 58.98
C PRO A 148 -14.34 -5.30 59.18
N ASP A 149 -15.19 -4.95 58.26
CA ASP A 149 -16.64 -4.94 58.37
C ASP A 149 -17.37 -6.05 57.58
N TRP A 150 -16.68 -7.04 57.07
CA TRP A 150 -17.34 -8.24 56.55
C TRP A 150 -17.75 -9.10 57.76
N PRO A 151 -19.04 -9.11 58.12
CA PRO A 151 -19.43 -9.77 59.35
C PRO A 151 -19.12 -11.28 59.26
N PRO A 152 -18.37 -11.83 60.23
CA PRO A 152 -17.85 -13.21 60.15
C PRO A 152 -18.92 -14.29 60.31
N THR A 153 -20.19 -13.92 60.37
CA THR A 153 -21.31 -14.82 60.66
C THR A 153 -22.32 -14.97 59.53
N ILE A 154 -22.17 -14.27 58.43
CA ILE A 154 -23.13 -14.29 57.32
C ILE A 154 -22.47 -14.95 56.11
N CYS A 155 -22.81 -16.24 55.88
CA CYS A 155 -22.49 -16.96 54.64
C CYS A 155 -23.41 -16.48 53.50
N ALA A 156 -23.50 -15.18 53.31
CA ALA A 156 -24.24 -14.56 52.19
C ALA A 156 -23.24 -13.95 51.23
N GLU A 157 -23.44 -14.24 49.98
CA GLU A 157 -22.68 -13.59 48.89
C GLU A 157 -23.08 -12.12 48.80
N GLU A 158 -22.10 -11.26 48.70
CA GLU A 158 -22.28 -9.82 48.52
C GLU A 158 -21.41 -9.31 47.40
N ASP A 159 -22.03 -8.52 46.53
CA ASP A 159 -21.31 -7.74 45.50
C ASP A 159 -20.75 -6.46 46.14
N ARG A 160 -19.46 -6.27 46.04
CA ARG A 160 -18.79 -5.09 46.59
C ARG A 160 -17.82 -4.48 45.55
N SER A 161 -17.70 -3.15 45.60
CA SER A 161 -16.77 -2.38 44.79
C SER A 161 -15.94 -1.46 45.66
N PHE A 162 -14.65 -1.42 45.40
CA PHE A 162 -13.68 -0.63 46.13
C PHE A 162 -12.95 0.30 45.15
N GLN A 163 -12.83 1.58 45.52
CA GLN A 163 -11.92 2.50 44.82
C GLN A 163 -10.53 2.28 45.40
N LEU A 164 -9.55 2.08 44.53
CA LEU A 164 -8.18 1.82 44.91
C LEU A 164 -7.37 3.12 44.82
N ASN A 165 -6.33 3.24 45.61
CA ASN A 165 -5.40 4.35 45.53
C ASN A 165 -4.54 4.24 44.26
N LYS A 166 -4.05 5.38 43.74
CA LYS A 166 -3.26 5.43 42.50
C LYS A 166 -2.04 4.51 42.45
N ASP A 167 -1.52 4.11 43.62
CA ASP A 167 -0.31 3.28 43.72
C ASP A 167 -0.65 1.84 44.04
N PHE A 168 -1.90 1.43 43.85
CA PHE A 168 -2.31 0.05 44.11
C PHE A 168 -1.87 -0.80 42.91
N ASP A 169 -0.94 -1.72 43.17
CA ASP A 169 -0.29 -2.54 42.17
C ASP A 169 -0.66 -4.03 42.20
N GLY A 170 -1.54 -4.42 43.12
CA GLY A 170 -2.01 -5.83 43.17
C GLY A 170 -2.90 -6.18 44.34
N PHE A 171 -3.54 -7.35 44.27
CA PHE A 171 -4.39 -7.93 45.30
C PHE A 171 -4.23 -9.46 45.41
N ASN A 172 -4.70 -10.01 46.51
CA ASN A 172 -4.80 -11.45 46.74
C ASN A 172 -6.09 -11.78 47.51
N ILE A 173 -6.48 -13.06 47.59
CA ILE A 173 -7.54 -13.54 48.43
C ILE A 173 -6.91 -14.33 49.57
N GLU A 174 -7.26 -14.01 50.80
CA GLU A 174 -6.68 -14.63 51.97
C GLU A 174 -7.77 -14.98 53.01
N LEU A 175 -7.68 -16.16 53.60
CA LEU A 175 -8.43 -16.55 54.77
C LEU A 175 -7.47 -16.67 55.95
N GLN A 176 -7.74 -15.92 57.02
CA GLN A 176 -6.93 -15.88 58.24
C GLN A 176 -7.71 -16.40 59.42
N CYS A 177 -7.04 -17.20 60.27
CA CYS A 177 -7.57 -17.79 61.47
C CYS A 177 -6.69 -17.42 62.69
N ASP A 178 -6.73 -16.15 63.10
CA ASP A 178 -5.82 -15.59 64.13
C ASP A 178 -6.04 -16.18 65.52
N LEU A 179 -7.29 -16.50 65.88
CA LEU A 179 -7.68 -17.02 67.17
C LEU A 179 -8.29 -18.44 67.11
N GLY A 180 -8.09 -19.12 65.96
CA GLY A 180 -8.70 -20.37 65.62
C GLY A 180 -9.90 -20.19 64.69
N CYS A 181 -10.20 -21.24 63.90
CA CYS A 181 -11.38 -21.32 63.05
C CYS A 181 -12.09 -22.67 63.22
N PRO A 182 -13.42 -22.69 63.19
CA PRO A 182 -14.15 -23.95 63.17
C PRO A 182 -13.89 -24.70 61.86
N ALA A 183 -14.03 -26.01 61.87
CA ALA A 183 -14.02 -26.81 60.66
C ALA A 183 -15.12 -26.30 59.72
N GLY A 184 -14.75 -26.10 58.46
CA GLY A 184 -15.63 -25.54 57.41
C GLY A 184 -15.64 -24.03 57.30
N ALA A 185 -14.72 -23.29 57.98
CA ALA A 185 -14.47 -21.90 57.70
C ALA A 185 -14.09 -21.75 56.19
N LEU A 186 -14.70 -20.79 55.54
CA LEU A 186 -14.67 -20.66 54.07
C LEU A 186 -14.64 -19.20 53.65
N ILE A 187 -13.80 -18.88 52.69
CA ILE A 187 -13.98 -17.72 51.82
C ILE A 187 -14.12 -18.24 50.38
N TYR A 188 -15.08 -17.71 49.67
CA TYR A 188 -15.19 -17.95 48.23
C TYR A 188 -15.53 -16.67 47.49
N ALA A 189 -15.14 -16.61 46.22
CA ALA A 189 -15.45 -15.53 45.35
C ALA A 189 -15.77 -16.05 43.94
N HIS A 190 -16.85 -15.53 43.36
CA HIS A 190 -17.37 -15.95 42.06
C HIS A 190 -16.80 -15.15 40.92
N TYR A 191 -16.43 -13.90 41.13
CA TYR A 191 -15.71 -13.10 40.15
C TYR A 191 -14.91 -11.98 40.81
N PHE A 192 -13.90 -11.53 40.09
CA PHE A 192 -13.11 -10.36 40.40
C PHE A 192 -12.98 -9.55 39.14
N ALA A 193 -13.25 -8.25 39.23
CA ALA A 193 -13.04 -7.33 38.13
C ALA A 193 -12.27 -6.11 38.63
N THR A 194 -11.18 -5.77 37.92
CA THR A 194 -10.41 -4.56 38.19
C THR A 194 -10.49 -3.64 36.98
N ILE A 195 -10.39 -2.32 37.21
CA ILE A 195 -10.15 -1.36 36.16
C ILE A 195 -8.65 -1.11 36.12
N GLU A 196 -8.03 -1.56 35.07
CA GLU A 196 -6.63 -1.34 34.79
C GLU A 196 -6.44 0.00 34.06
N VAL A 197 -5.40 0.71 34.44
CA VAL A 197 -5.02 2.02 33.88
C VAL A 197 -3.63 1.91 33.29
N ASP A 198 -3.53 2.09 32.00
CA ASP A 198 -2.26 2.10 31.26
C ASP A 198 -1.93 3.51 30.79
N PRO A 199 -0.98 4.22 31.42
CA PRO A 199 -0.57 5.56 31.02
C PRO A 199 0.50 5.55 29.91
N VAL A 200 1.04 4.39 29.55
CA VAL A 200 2.17 4.26 28.63
C VAL A 200 1.62 4.00 27.22
N ALA A 201 2.02 4.85 26.29
CA ALA A 201 1.64 4.65 24.90
C ALA A 201 2.56 3.61 24.22
N PRO A 202 2.04 2.80 23.30
CA PRO A 202 2.85 1.85 22.55
C PRO A 202 3.92 2.56 21.72
N THR A 203 4.98 1.86 21.37
CA THR A 203 6.08 2.34 20.55
C THR A 203 6.10 1.64 19.18
N LEU A 204 6.61 2.36 18.17
CA LEU A 204 6.86 1.81 16.83
C LEU A 204 8.35 1.69 16.59
N GLY A 205 8.77 0.57 16.03
CA GLY A 205 10.08 0.39 15.45
C GLY A 205 10.29 1.19 14.16
N GLU A 206 11.32 0.85 13.40
CA GLU A 206 11.56 1.47 12.10
C GLU A 206 10.50 0.98 11.10
N VAL A 207 9.89 1.91 10.37
CA VAL A 207 8.94 1.58 9.30
C VAL A 207 9.73 1.34 8.03
N GLU A 208 9.66 0.11 7.51
CA GLU A 208 10.45 -0.37 6.38
C GLU A 208 9.58 -0.84 5.22
N GLY A 209 10.21 -1.10 4.07
CA GLY A 209 9.58 -1.73 2.92
C GLY A 209 9.81 -1.01 1.60
N SER A 210 9.45 -1.69 0.51
CA SER A 210 9.64 -1.17 -0.85
C SER A 210 8.79 0.07 -1.13
N LEU A 211 7.69 0.26 -0.41
CA LEU A 211 6.84 1.46 -0.52
C LEU A 211 7.59 2.74 -0.16
N LEU A 212 8.59 2.64 0.74
CA LEU A 212 9.37 3.79 1.23
C LEU A 212 10.75 3.91 0.56
N SER A 213 11.12 2.94 -0.28
CA SER A 213 12.45 2.81 -0.89
C SER A 213 12.43 3.17 -2.37
N GLY A 214 12.45 4.38 -2.75
CA GLY A 214 12.54 4.74 -4.17
C GLY A 214 12.07 6.16 -4.47
N ASN A 215 12.50 6.69 -5.61
CA ASN A 215 12.10 8.03 -6.04
C ASN A 215 10.68 8.05 -6.62
N VAL A 216 10.26 6.94 -7.22
CA VAL A 216 8.93 6.79 -7.85
C VAL A 216 8.44 5.36 -7.64
N ILE A 217 7.28 5.24 -7.05
CA ILE A 217 6.65 3.97 -6.62
C ILE A 217 5.55 3.56 -7.59
N ARG A 218 5.42 2.24 -7.86
CA ARG A 218 4.44 1.69 -8.81
C ARG A 218 3.97 0.31 -8.38
N GLY A 219 2.70 0.01 -8.62
CA GLY A 219 2.13 -1.33 -8.44
C GLY A 219 2.14 -1.81 -7.00
N TYR A 220 2.39 -3.09 -6.79
CA TYR A 220 2.42 -3.71 -5.46
C TYR A 220 3.71 -3.37 -4.73
N GLN A 221 3.58 -2.93 -3.48
CA GLN A 221 4.68 -2.51 -2.61
C GLN A 221 4.45 -3.00 -1.19
N THR A 222 5.53 -3.36 -0.51
CA THR A 222 5.48 -3.79 0.89
C THR A 222 5.76 -2.63 1.83
N ILE A 223 5.14 -2.68 3.01
CA ILE A 223 5.44 -1.83 4.17
C ILE A 223 5.27 -2.66 5.43
N GLY A 224 6.22 -2.58 6.35
CA GLY A 224 6.22 -3.32 7.59
C GLY A 224 6.74 -2.49 8.76
N VAL A 225 6.41 -2.92 9.97
CA VAL A 225 6.84 -2.30 11.22
C VAL A 225 6.68 -3.28 12.38
N ASP A 226 7.56 -3.18 13.37
CA ASP A 226 7.40 -3.78 14.68
C ASP A 226 6.77 -2.77 15.63
N ALA A 227 5.88 -3.23 16.49
CA ALA A 227 5.24 -2.45 17.53
C ALA A 227 5.46 -3.12 18.89
N HIS A 228 5.63 -2.32 19.95
CA HIS A 228 5.85 -2.81 21.31
C HIS A 228 5.05 -2.00 22.32
N ASP A 229 4.45 -2.71 23.31
CA ASP A 229 3.76 -2.14 24.43
C ASP A 229 3.81 -3.08 25.64
N GLU A 230 4.20 -2.55 26.82
CA GLU A 230 4.31 -3.35 28.06
C GLU A 230 3.02 -3.40 28.88
N GLY A 231 2.13 -2.42 28.70
CA GLY A 231 0.93 -2.26 29.49
C GLY A 231 -0.19 -3.21 29.11
N GLY A 232 -1.19 -2.69 28.41
CA GLY A 232 -2.29 -3.47 27.84
C GLY A 232 -1.90 -4.34 26.66
N GLY A 233 -0.70 -4.17 26.14
CA GLY A 233 -0.18 -4.80 24.94
C GLY A 233 -0.68 -4.17 23.65
N VAL A 234 -0.07 -4.53 22.55
CA VAL A 234 -0.41 -4.01 21.21
C VAL A 234 -1.75 -4.61 20.75
N SER A 235 -2.78 -3.78 20.66
CA SER A 235 -4.10 -4.22 20.19
C SER A 235 -4.32 -4.03 18.70
N ASN A 236 -3.62 -3.09 18.08
CA ASN A 236 -3.83 -2.74 16.68
C ASN A 236 -2.60 -2.08 16.06
N VAL A 237 -2.29 -2.46 14.82
CA VAL A 237 -1.34 -1.75 13.96
C VAL A 237 -2.03 -1.44 12.64
N SER A 238 -1.96 -0.20 12.19
CA SER A 238 -2.68 0.29 11.01
C SER A 238 -1.78 1.11 10.09
N VAL A 239 -2.10 1.09 8.79
CA VAL A 239 -1.42 1.91 7.77
C VAL A 239 -2.43 2.81 7.07
N SER A 240 -2.09 4.07 6.96
CA SER A 240 -2.90 5.08 6.26
C SER A 240 -2.11 5.75 5.14
N VAL A 241 -2.83 6.16 4.11
CA VAL A 241 -2.32 6.96 3.00
C VAL A 241 -3.23 8.17 2.84
N ASN A 242 -2.66 9.36 2.83
CA ASN A 242 -3.40 10.63 2.77
C ASN A 242 -4.45 10.78 3.89
N GLY A 243 -4.18 10.18 5.05
CA GLY A 243 -5.10 10.18 6.20
C GLY A 243 -6.25 9.17 6.11
N LEU A 244 -6.26 8.31 5.10
CA LEU A 244 -7.29 7.28 4.88
C LEU A 244 -6.69 5.87 5.06
N PRO A 245 -7.45 4.90 5.60
CA PRO A 245 -6.98 3.52 5.72
C PRO A 245 -6.55 2.94 4.37
N ALA A 246 -5.32 2.44 4.28
CA ALA A 246 -4.79 1.83 3.05
C ALA A 246 -4.98 0.31 3.01
N ALA A 247 -5.18 -0.32 4.16
CA ALA A 247 -5.45 -1.74 4.31
C ALA A 247 -6.22 -2.01 5.61
N GLN A 248 -6.67 -3.24 5.78
CA GLN A 248 -7.21 -3.68 7.06
C GLN A 248 -6.12 -3.64 8.12
N PRO A 249 -6.43 -3.14 9.33
CA PRO A 249 -5.50 -3.16 10.44
C PRO A 249 -5.03 -4.59 10.75
N LYS A 250 -3.83 -4.72 11.28
CA LYS A 250 -3.34 -5.95 11.89
C LYS A 250 -3.74 -5.94 13.37
N VAL A 251 -4.59 -6.87 13.73
CA VAL A 251 -5.10 -7.03 15.09
C VAL A 251 -4.46 -8.28 15.66
N PRO A 252 -3.53 -8.16 16.61
CA PRO A 252 -2.98 -9.30 17.32
C PRO A 252 -4.06 -10.08 18.06
N ASN A 253 -3.78 -11.33 18.41
CA ASN A 253 -4.71 -12.14 19.16
C ASN A 253 -4.62 -11.76 20.64
N CYS A 254 -5.63 -11.03 21.14
CA CYS A 254 -5.73 -10.62 22.53
C CYS A 254 -6.59 -11.60 23.33
N ASP A 255 -6.20 -11.83 24.58
CA ASP A 255 -6.95 -12.66 25.54
C ASP A 255 -8.13 -11.86 26.13
N VAL A 256 -9.24 -11.86 25.42
CA VAL A 256 -10.45 -11.11 25.74
C VAL A 256 -11.70 -11.98 25.66
N ALA A 257 -12.73 -11.62 26.42
CA ALA A 257 -14.02 -12.29 26.40
C ALA A 257 -15.20 -11.31 26.47
N GLN A 258 -16.38 -11.79 26.14
CA GLN A 258 -17.63 -11.06 26.34
C GLN A 258 -18.29 -11.59 27.61
N VAL A 259 -18.48 -10.74 28.61
CA VAL A 259 -19.12 -11.07 29.84
C VAL A 259 -20.44 -10.32 30.03
N ASN A 260 -21.31 -10.89 30.86
CA ASN A 260 -22.59 -10.28 31.23
C ASN A 260 -22.96 -10.69 32.65
N ASN A 261 -22.14 -10.27 33.61
CA ASN A 261 -22.41 -10.49 35.04
C ASN A 261 -23.01 -9.24 35.71
N PRO A 262 -23.38 -9.27 36.98
CA PRO A 262 -24.04 -8.15 37.66
C PRO A 262 -23.23 -6.85 37.65
N SER A 263 -21.91 -6.93 37.74
CA SER A 263 -21.02 -5.77 37.86
C SER A 263 -20.37 -5.34 36.56
N VAL A 264 -20.21 -6.25 35.60
CA VAL A 264 -19.49 -6.00 34.35
C VAL A 264 -20.27 -6.53 33.15
N LYS A 265 -20.35 -5.72 32.08
CA LYS A 265 -20.99 -6.12 30.82
C LYS A 265 -20.14 -5.61 29.64
N GLY A 266 -19.85 -6.50 28.70
CA GLY A 266 -19.12 -6.17 27.50
C GLY A 266 -17.80 -6.91 27.35
N THR A 267 -16.87 -6.33 26.63
CA THR A 267 -15.54 -6.90 26.42
C THR A 267 -14.65 -6.67 27.63
N VAL A 268 -14.06 -7.72 28.16
CA VAL A 268 -13.09 -7.68 29.24
C VAL A 268 -11.81 -8.41 28.87
N ALA A 269 -10.71 -8.03 29.49
CA ALA A 269 -9.46 -8.73 29.43
C ALA A 269 -9.48 -9.98 30.31
N ALA A 270 -8.98 -11.10 29.81
CA ALA A 270 -8.79 -12.34 30.57
C ALA A 270 -7.37 -12.46 31.16
N ALA A 271 -6.51 -11.51 30.88
CA ALA A 271 -5.17 -11.34 31.42
C ALA A 271 -4.90 -9.88 31.76
N VAL A 272 -3.99 -9.62 32.69
CA VAL A 272 -3.59 -8.25 33.07
C VAL A 272 -2.96 -7.52 31.90
N THR A 273 -2.18 -8.21 31.08
CA THR A 273 -1.72 -7.73 29.77
C THR A 273 -2.43 -8.57 28.70
N PRO A 274 -3.59 -8.12 28.20
CA PRO A 274 -4.46 -8.95 27.37
C PRO A 274 -3.94 -9.15 25.96
N CYS A 275 -3.18 -8.21 25.43
CA CYS A 275 -2.63 -8.30 24.08
C CYS A 275 -1.13 -8.63 24.11
N PRO A 276 -0.55 -9.16 23.02
CA PRO A 276 0.88 -9.39 22.94
C PRO A 276 1.67 -8.09 23.16
N THR A 277 2.75 -8.18 23.91
CA THR A 277 3.65 -7.02 24.13
C THR A 277 4.44 -6.64 22.90
N GLU A 278 4.55 -7.55 21.94
CA GLU A 278 5.21 -7.33 20.64
C GLU A 278 4.27 -7.76 19.51
N ALA A 279 4.25 -6.99 18.44
CA ALA A 279 3.48 -7.30 17.23
C ALA A 279 4.25 -6.88 15.99
N GLU A 280 4.37 -7.79 15.03
CA GLU A 280 4.90 -7.55 13.71
C GLU A 280 3.74 -7.35 12.73
N ALA A 281 3.80 -6.29 11.93
CA ALA A 281 2.79 -5.98 10.94
C ALA A 281 3.43 -5.74 9.58
N GLU A 282 2.95 -6.45 8.56
CA GLU A 282 3.37 -6.27 7.17
C GLU A 282 2.15 -6.23 6.25
N TRP A 283 2.19 -5.35 5.27
CA TRP A 283 1.18 -5.23 4.22
C TRP A 283 1.81 -5.23 2.84
N ASN A 284 1.08 -5.78 1.88
CA ASN A 284 1.36 -5.65 0.46
C ASN A 284 0.29 -4.73 -0.16
N LEU A 285 0.66 -3.48 -0.45
CA LEU A 285 -0.25 -2.43 -0.90
C LEU A 285 -0.14 -2.23 -2.40
N ASN A 286 -1.29 -2.12 -3.07
CA ASN A 286 -1.34 -1.80 -4.49
C ASN A 286 -1.52 -0.29 -4.68
N THR A 287 -0.47 0.39 -5.15
CA THR A 287 -0.51 1.84 -5.39
C THR A 287 -1.48 2.27 -6.50
N GLN A 288 -2.03 1.32 -7.26
CA GLN A 288 -3.07 1.58 -8.27
C GLN A 288 -4.48 1.65 -7.68
N ALA A 289 -4.64 1.28 -6.40
CA ALA A 289 -5.92 1.27 -5.70
C ALA A 289 -6.04 2.49 -4.78
N TYR A 290 -7.29 2.95 -4.56
CA TYR A 290 -7.60 3.93 -3.54
C TYR A 290 -7.08 3.44 -2.17
N PRO A 291 -6.49 4.29 -1.30
CA PRO A 291 -6.45 5.76 -1.37
C PRO A 291 -5.20 6.38 -2.04
N PHE A 292 -4.39 5.59 -2.76
CA PHE A 292 -3.29 6.14 -3.52
C PHE A 292 -3.78 6.89 -4.76
N HIS A 293 -3.04 7.92 -5.16
CA HIS A 293 -3.19 8.62 -6.43
C HIS A 293 -1.82 8.91 -7.05
N ASP A 294 -1.77 9.16 -8.34
CA ASP A 294 -0.53 9.58 -9.00
C ASP A 294 -0.06 10.94 -8.44
N GLY A 295 1.23 11.06 -8.22
CA GLY A 295 1.85 12.21 -7.58
C GLY A 295 2.23 11.96 -6.12
N SER A 296 2.14 13.00 -5.29
CA SER A 296 2.58 12.97 -3.89
C SER A 296 1.54 12.34 -2.99
N ASN A 297 1.93 11.32 -2.22
CA ASN A 297 1.10 10.67 -1.21
C ASN A 297 1.82 10.68 0.14
N ALA A 298 1.07 10.89 1.22
CA ALA A 298 1.57 10.84 2.58
C ALA A 298 1.23 9.49 3.21
N VAL A 299 2.23 8.72 3.64
CA VAL A 299 2.08 7.39 4.26
C VAL A 299 2.41 7.50 5.73
N GLN A 300 1.57 6.91 6.59
CA GLN A 300 1.76 6.89 8.04
C GLN A 300 1.32 5.55 8.61
N VAL A 301 2.06 5.04 9.58
CA VAL A 301 1.73 3.83 10.35
C VAL A 301 1.45 4.24 11.78
N CYS A 302 0.39 3.67 12.37
CA CYS A 302 0.01 3.90 13.76
C CYS A 302 -0.17 2.57 14.49
N THR A 303 0.12 2.56 15.79
CA THR A 303 -0.17 1.45 16.70
C THR A 303 -0.96 1.96 17.89
N SER A 304 -1.81 1.10 18.45
CA SER A 304 -2.63 1.40 19.63
C SER A 304 -2.53 0.26 20.63
N ASP A 305 -2.59 0.59 21.91
CA ASP A 305 -2.74 -0.37 23.01
C ASP A 305 -4.19 -0.85 23.19
N PHE A 306 -4.40 -1.70 24.17
CA PHE A 306 -5.73 -2.22 24.50
C PHE A 306 -6.50 -1.26 25.41
N ALA A 307 -7.74 -0.93 25.04
CA ALA A 307 -8.65 -0.14 25.87
C ALA A 307 -10.10 -0.54 25.61
N THR A 308 -10.94 -0.53 26.65
CA THR A 308 -12.40 -0.78 26.57
C THR A 308 -13.24 0.29 27.27
N LEU A 309 -12.64 1.09 28.15
CA LEU A 309 -13.32 2.12 28.94
C LEU A 309 -12.88 3.56 28.56
N SER A 310 -11.89 3.70 27.72
CA SER A 310 -11.38 4.98 27.21
C SER A 310 -10.95 4.82 25.75
N ASP A 311 -10.53 5.90 25.11
CA ASP A 311 -9.77 5.80 23.88
C ASP A 311 -8.42 5.13 24.17
N PRO A 312 -7.90 4.27 23.25
CA PRO A 312 -6.58 3.68 23.40
C PRO A 312 -5.47 4.73 23.26
N ASN A 313 -4.35 4.54 23.96
CA ASN A 313 -3.15 5.29 23.64
C ASN A 313 -2.70 4.91 22.22
N THR A 314 -2.33 5.91 21.44
CA THR A 314 -1.95 5.69 20.05
C THR A 314 -0.67 6.42 19.72
N THR A 315 0.27 5.71 19.12
CA THR A 315 1.52 6.27 18.59
C THR A 315 1.55 6.12 17.08
N CYS A 316 1.88 7.20 16.38
CA CYS A 316 2.01 7.20 14.94
C CYS A 316 3.44 7.58 14.53
N SER A 317 3.93 6.94 13.46
CA SER A 317 5.17 7.35 12.80
C SER A 317 5.04 8.77 12.23
N ALA A 318 6.18 9.42 11.97
CA ALA A 318 6.15 10.60 11.10
C ALA A 318 5.58 10.23 9.73
N ALA A 319 4.71 11.08 9.18
CA ALA A 319 4.20 10.90 7.84
C ALA A 319 5.36 10.99 6.82
N ARG A 320 5.51 9.99 5.97
CA ARG A 320 6.51 9.95 4.89
C ARG A 320 5.86 10.24 3.55
N THR A 321 6.42 11.20 2.83
CA THR A 321 5.95 11.54 1.48
C THR A 321 6.60 10.63 0.46
N ILE A 322 5.80 9.96 -0.36
CA ILE A 322 6.22 9.15 -1.50
C ILE A 322 5.63 9.73 -2.79
N THR A 323 6.28 9.46 -3.91
CA THR A 323 5.74 9.81 -5.23
C THR A 323 5.29 8.55 -5.96
N VAL A 324 4.01 8.49 -6.32
CA VAL A 324 3.41 7.39 -7.08
C VAL A 324 3.26 7.79 -8.55
N ASP A 325 3.61 6.90 -9.48
CA ASP A 325 3.39 7.07 -10.92
C ASP A 325 2.92 5.77 -11.56
N ASN A 326 1.63 5.60 -11.66
CA ASN A 326 0.98 4.47 -12.33
C ASN A 326 0.54 4.81 -13.77
N SER A 327 0.99 5.93 -14.34
CA SER A 327 0.58 6.38 -15.67
C SER A 327 0.83 5.34 -16.77
N CYS A 328 1.83 4.47 -16.58
CA CYS A 328 2.15 3.35 -17.47
C CYS A 328 1.56 2.00 -17.05
N ALA A 329 0.79 1.94 -15.97
CA ALA A 329 0.13 0.70 -15.56
C ALA A 329 -1.01 0.35 -16.52
N GLU A 330 -1.25 -0.95 -16.70
CA GLU A 330 -2.34 -1.41 -17.56
C GLU A 330 -3.68 -1.38 -16.80
N SER A 331 -4.76 -1.09 -17.53
CA SER A 331 -6.12 -1.16 -17.02
C SER A 331 -7.02 -1.88 -18.03
N GLN A 332 -7.96 -2.66 -17.52
CA GLN A 332 -9.02 -3.31 -18.32
C GLN A 332 -10.24 -2.40 -18.50
N VAL A 333 -10.28 -1.27 -17.81
CA VAL A 333 -11.40 -0.32 -17.85
C VAL A 333 -11.09 0.78 -18.85
N SER A 334 -11.97 0.98 -19.84
CA SER A 334 -11.85 2.09 -20.80
C SER A 334 -12.21 3.40 -20.11
N GLY A 335 -11.38 4.44 -20.33
CA GLY A 335 -11.66 5.80 -19.87
C GLY A 335 -12.74 6.48 -20.69
N GLY A 336 -13.35 7.51 -20.13
CA GLY A 336 -14.29 8.41 -20.82
C GLY A 336 -13.57 9.51 -21.62
N GLU A 337 -12.25 9.65 -21.46
CA GLU A 337 -11.47 10.68 -22.13
C GLU A 337 -11.22 10.32 -23.62
N VAL A 338 -10.99 11.35 -24.42
CA VAL A 338 -10.63 11.25 -25.82
C VAL A 338 -9.18 11.65 -25.99
N LEU A 339 -8.37 10.73 -26.52
CA LEU A 339 -6.95 10.95 -26.79
C LEU A 339 -6.70 10.86 -28.30
N ASP A 340 -6.07 11.88 -28.87
CA ASP A 340 -5.59 11.88 -30.25
C ASP A 340 -4.07 11.68 -30.30
N ALA A 341 -3.58 11.07 -31.38
CA ALA A 341 -2.16 10.91 -31.68
C ALA A 341 -1.91 10.88 -33.19
N GLN A 342 -1.03 11.73 -33.69
CA GLN A 342 -0.63 11.79 -35.10
C GLN A 342 0.80 12.30 -35.23
N PHE A 343 1.45 12.00 -36.34
CA PHE A 343 2.74 12.61 -36.66
C PHE A 343 2.55 14.04 -37.14
N THR A 344 3.34 14.95 -36.60
CA THR A 344 3.28 16.40 -36.89
C THR A 344 3.41 16.71 -38.39
N GLU A 345 4.37 16.07 -39.07
CA GLU A 345 4.64 16.35 -40.50
C GLU A 345 3.58 15.75 -41.42
N SER A 346 3.17 14.50 -41.19
CA SER A 346 2.22 13.82 -42.09
C SER A 346 0.76 14.09 -41.74
N ARG A 347 0.48 14.57 -40.54
CA ARG A 347 -0.88 14.68 -39.95
C ARG A 347 -1.68 13.37 -40.04
N ALA A 348 -0.99 12.26 -39.86
CA ALA A 348 -1.53 10.94 -39.97
C ALA A 348 -0.99 10.04 -38.85
N GLU A 349 -1.66 8.93 -38.59
CA GLU A 349 -1.23 7.92 -37.62
C GLU A 349 0.00 7.11 -38.11
N THR A 350 0.45 7.36 -39.31
CA THR A 350 1.60 6.66 -39.91
C THR A 350 2.59 7.69 -40.51
N ALA A 351 3.86 7.52 -40.22
CA ALA A 351 4.95 8.25 -40.88
C ALA A 351 6.00 7.28 -41.40
N THR A 352 6.54 7.62 -42.61
CA THR A 352 7.71 6.94 -43.18
C THR A 352 8.81 7.98 -43.39
N VAL A 353 9.94 7.75 -42.73
CA VAL A 353 11.06 8.70 -42.74
C VAL A 353 12.30 8.11 -43.41
N ALA A 354 13.24 8.97 -43.79
CA ALA A 354 14.55 8.52 -44.22
C ALA A 354 15.33 7.88 -43.06
N TYR A 355 16.28 7.02 -43.38
CA TYR A 355 17.18 6.42 -42.37
C TYR A 355 17.85 7.51 -41.53
N GLY A 356 17.91 7.26 -40.22
CA GLY A 356 18.53 8.17 -39.24
C GLY A 356 17.74 9.45 -38.94
N LYS A 357 16.50 9.56 -39.41
CA LYS A 357 15.59 10.64 -39.06
C LYS A 357 14.61 10.23 -37.99
N GLY A 358 14.44 11.09 -36.99
CA GLY A 358 13.36 10.99 -36.03
C GLY A 358 12.06 11.54 -36.57
N ALA A 359 11.02 11.51 -35.75
CA ALA A 359 9.72 12.10 -36.02
C ALA A 359 9.16 12.71 -34.73
N GLU A 360 8.09 13.48 -34.83
CA GLU A 360 7.37 14.01 -33.68
C GLU A 360 5.92 13.56 -33.75
N VAL A 361 5.44 13.03 -32.61
CA VAL A 361 4.04 12.67 -32.42
C VAL A 361 3.40 13.75 -31.56
N THR A 362 2.29 14.30 -32.06
CA THR A 362 1.47 15.29 -31.36
C THR A 362 0.04 14.82 -31.25
N GLY A 363 -0.67 15.35 -30.28
CA GLY A 363 -2.08 15.06 -30.06
C GLY A 363 -2.66 15.91 -28.94
N GLN A 364 -3.88 15.58 -28.57
CA GLN A 364 -4.61 16.28 -27.53
C GLN A 364 -5.37 15.26 -26.66
N LEU A 365 -5.41 15.52 -25.37
CA LEU A 365 -6.26 14.82 -24.41
C LEU A 365 -7.41 15.74 -24.01
N MET A 366 -8.63 15.24 -24.14
CA MET A 366 -9.86 15.93 -23.79
C MET A 366 -10.73 15.04 -22.93
N THR A 367 -11.62 15.62 -22.15
CA THR A 367 -12.73 14.90 -21.53
C THR A 367 -13.73 14.44 -22.58
N ASP A 368 -14.66 13.57 -22.25
CA ASP A 368 -15.80 13.20 -23.11
C ASP A 368 -16.71 14.39 -23.47
N ALA A 369 -16.72 15.44 -22.64
CA ALA A 369 -17.41 16.70 -22.91
C ALA A 369 -16.66 17.61 -23.89
N GLY A 370 -15.40 17.28 -24.26
CA GLY A 370 -14.57 18.07 -25.16
C GLY A 370 -13.70 19.13 -24.49
N ASP A 371 -13.64 19.15 -23.16
CA ASP A 371 -12.77 20.07 -22.43
C ASP A 371 -11.33 19.55 -22.40
N PRO A 372 -10.30 20.41 -22.55
CA PRO A 372 -8.92 19.99 -22.48
C PRO A 372 -8.54 19.50 -21.08
N VAL A 373 -7.68 18.46 -21.00
CA VAL A 373 -7.14 17.93 -19.75
C VAL A 373 -5.69 18.40 -19.60
N PRO A 374 -5.43 19.49 -18.85
CA PRO A 374 -4.09 20.05 -18.68
C PRO A 374 -3.27 19.30 -17.65
N GLY A 375 -1.93 19.26 -17.83
CA GLY A 375 -0.99 18.71 -16.86
C GLY A 375 -1.03 17.19 -16.70
N ALA A 376 -1.83 16.50 -17.50
CA ALA A 376 -1.95 15.04 -17.48
C ALA A 376 -0.64 14.37 -17.90
N THR A 377 -0.25 13.33 -17.18
CA THR A 377 0.92 12.50 -17.52
C THR A 377 0.49 11.36 -18.42
N LEU A 378 0.97 11.36 -19.66
CA LEU A 378 0.73 10.33 -20.65
C LEU A 378 1.90 9.35 -20.67
N CYS A 379 1.61 8.06 -20.62
CA CYS A 379 2.60 6.99 -20.80
C CYS A 379 2.92 6.81 -22.29
N VAL A 380 4.20 6.70 -22.63
CA VAL A 380 4.65 6.32 -23.97
C VAL A 380 5.23 4.91 -23.91
N LYS A 381 4.62 3.99 -24.67
CA LYS A 381 5.12 2.62 -24.87
C LYS A 381 5.58 2.45 -26.31
N MET A 382 6.62 1.66 -26.54
CA MET A 382 7.13 1.34 -27.88
C MET A 382 7.27 -0.17 -28.06
N GLN A 383 7.06 -0.60 -29.32
CA GLN A 383 7.27 -1.97 -29.75
C GLN A 383 8.00 -1.95 -31.11
N THR A 384 9.19 -2.54 -31.19
CA THR A 384 9.88 -2.75 -32.45
C THR A 384 9.19 -3.82 -33.27
N LEU A 385 8.71 -3.46 -34.46
CA LEU A 385 7.89 -4.35 -35.30
C LEU A 385 8.70 -5.58 -35.76
N GLY A 386 8.12 -6.76 -35.64
CA GLY A 386 8.74 -8.02 -36.05
C GLY A 386 9.91 -8.52 -35.18
N ILE A 387 10.19 -7.85 -34.07
CA ILE A 387 11.21 -8.25 -33.07
C ILE A 387 10.61 -8.42 -31.70
N GLU A 388 9.94 -7.40 -31.18
CA GLU A 388 9.37 -7.41 -29.84
C GLU A 388 7.93 -7.94 -29.87
N PRO A 389 7.55 -8.84 -28.95
CA PRO A 389 6.19 -9.40 -28.92
C PRO A 389 5.15 -8.39 -28.40
N SER A 390 5.58 -7.43 -27.56
CA SER A 390 4.71 -6.43 -26.93
C SER A 390 5.40 -5.08 -26.80
N ALA A 391 4.60 -4.03 -26.56
CA ALA A 391 5.11 -2.71 -26.28
C ALA A 391 5.57 -2.58 -24.82
N SER A 392 6.68 -1.90 -24.60
CA SER A 392 7.24 -1.61 -23.27
C SER A 392 7.27 -0.10 -23.02
N PRO A 393 7.07 0.35 -21.77
CA PRO A 393 7.18 1.76 -21.40
C PRO A 393 8.59 2.30 -21.70
N VAL A 394 8.65 3.45 -22.35
CA VAL A 394 9.92 4.14 -22.71
C VAL A 394 10.03 5.54 -22.11
N GLY A 395 8.93 6.07 -21.57
CA GLY A 395 8.90 7.38 -20.93
C GLY A 395 7.48 7.92 -20.78
N THR A 396 7.40 9.17 -20.39
CA THR A 396 6.14 9.90 -20.23
C THR A 396 6.24 11.26 -20.89
N VAL A 397 5.09 11.85 -21.22
CA VAL A 397 4.94 13.23 -21.69
C VAL A 397 3.76 13.88 -20.97
N LYS A 398 3.82 15.20 -20.75
CA LYS A 398 2.72 15.93 -20.09
C LYS A 398 1.95 16.76 -21.10
N THR A 399 0.65 16.89 -20.86
CA THR A 399 -0.20 17.82 -21.59
C THR A 399 0.03 19.26 -21.11
N ASP A 400 -0.08 20.21 -22.03
CA ASP A 400 -0.05 21.66 -21.74
C ASP A 400 -1.41 22.18 -21.23
N ALA A 401 -1.54 23.51 -21.10
CA ALA A 401 -2.79 24.16 -20.66
C ALA A 401 -3.99 23.91 -21.58
N ASN A 402 -3.76 23.52 -22.84
CA ASN A 402 -4.79 23.21 -23.83
C ASN A 402 -5.00 21.69 -23.98
N GLY A 403 -4.43 20.87 -23.10
CA GLY A 403 -4.46 19.42 -23.22
C GLY A 403 -3.57 18.85 -24.34
N GLN A 404 -2.75 19.68 -25.00
CA GLN A 404 -1.89 19.27 -26.11
C GLN A 404 -0.57 18.68 -25.60
N TYR A 405 -0.02 17.73 -26.35
CA TYR A 405 1.28 17.13 -26.07
C TYR A 405 2.11 16.95 -27.34
N ALA A 406 3.43 16.89 -27.17
CA ALA A 406 4.38 16.56 -28.23
C ALA A 406 5.42 15.59 -27.69
N TYR A 407 5.64 14.49 -28.41
CA TYR A 407 6.64 13.47 -28.08
C TYR A 407 7.63 13.27 -29.22
N HIS A 408 8.92 13.46 -28.93
CA HIS A 408 9.99 13.25 -29.89
C HIS A 408 10.35 11.77 -30.01
N VAL A 409 10.14 11.21 -31.21
CA VAL A 409 10.51 9.84 -31.56
C VAL A 409 11.94 9.86 -32.14
N ALA A 410 12.88 9.30 -31.36
CA ALA A 410 14.27 9.22 -31.81
C ALA A 410 14.42 8.37 -33.09
N PRO A 411 15.47 8.61 -33.94
CA PRO A 411 15.77 7.74 -35.05
C PRO A 411 15.90 6.26 -34.64
N GLY A 412 15.42 5.35 -35.49
CA GLY A 412 15.52 3.92 -35.22
C GLY A 412 14.68 3.07 -36.17
N PRO A 413 14.50 1.79 -35.85
CA PRO A 413 13.74 0.83 -36.64
C PRO A 413 12.23 1.12 -36.63
N ASP A 414 11.52 0.41 -37.53
CA ASP A 414 10.06 0.42 -37.60
C ASP A 414 9.44 0.01 -36.25
N ARG A 415 8.51 0.80 -35.76
CA ARG A 415 7.92 0.57 -34.44
C ARG A 415 6.50 1.09 -34.33
N ASN A 416 5.77 0.43 -33.47
CA ASN A 416 4.50 0.90 -32.96
C ASN A 416 4.75 1.79 -31.74
N ILE A 417 4.10 2.93 -31.65
CA ILE A 417 4.19 3.88 -30.54
C ILE A 417 2.79 4.03 -29.97
N ILE A 418 2.63 3.73 -28.69
CA ILE A 418 1.37 3.80 -28.00
C ILE A 418 1.45 4.92 -26.98
N ILE A 419 0.59 5.91 -27.09
CA ILE A 419 0.39 6.96 -26.12
C ILE A 419 -0.84 6.59 -25.30
N GLY A 420 -0.73 6.55 -24.00
CA GLY A 420 -1.81 6.18 -23.09
C GLY A 420 -1.98 7.19 -21.96
N TYR A 421 -3.21 7.47 -21.60
CA TYR A 421 -3.58 8.18 -20.39
C TYR A 421 -4.32 7.26 -19.46
N ARG A 422 -3.91 7.24 -18.19
CA ARG A 422 -4.57 6.51 -17.12
C ARG A 422 -5.09 7.49 -16.09
N HIS A 423 -6.38 7.35 -15.78
CA HIS A 423 -7.02 8.10 -14.71
C HIS A 423 -7.69 7.08 -13.76
N ASP A 424 -7.24 7.06 -12.52
CA ASP A 424 -7.62 6.06 -11.52
C ASP A 424 -7.47 4.61 -12.04
N THR A 425 -8.58 3.92 -12.25
CA THR A 425 -8.63 2.55 -12.77
C THR A 425 -8.92 2.47 -14.26
N SER A 426 -9.19 3.59 -14.92
CA SER A 426 -9.51 3.64 -16.35
C SER A 426 -8.31 4.03 -17.21
N GLN A 427 -8.35 3.69 -18.49
CA GLN A 427 -7.30 4.00 -19.45
C GLN A 427 -7.87 4.28 -20.85
N VAL A 428 -7.29 5.28 -21.52
CA VAL A 428 -7.45 5.50 -22.96
C VAL A 428 -6.07 5.48 -23.62
N ALA A 429 -5.98 4.89 -24.81
CA ALA A 429 -4.72 4.81 -25.55
C ALA A 429 -4.92 4.99 -27.06
N ARG A 430 -3.89 5.55 -27.73
CA ARG A 430 -3.80 5.65 -29.20
C ARG A 430 -2.46 5.11 -29.67
N SER A 431 -2.47 4.53 -30.87
CA SER A 431 -1.30 3.91 -31.46
C SER A 431 -0.97 4.57 -32.80
N VAL A 432 0.28 4.95 -33.00
CA VAL A 432 0.82 5.45 -34.26
C VAL A 432 1.99 4.59 -34.71
N ARG A 433 2.22 4.51 -36.03
CA ARG A 433 3.24 3.66 -36.62
C ARG A 433 4.34 4.47 -37.27
N TYR A 434 5.55 4.31 -36.79
CA TYR A 434 6.77 4.90 -37.36
C TYR A 434 7.48 3.87 -38.23
N TYR A 435 7.73 4.22 -39.48
CA TYR A 435 8.53 3.46 -40.43
C TYR A 435 9.77 4.25 -40.85
N ALA A 436 10.88 3.56 -41.01
CA ALA A 436 12.11 4.16 -41.50
C ALA A 436 12.67 3.35 -42.67
N HIS A 437 13.11 4.05 -43.73
CA HIS A 437 13.76 3.38 -44.84
C HIS A 437 15.04 2.70 -44.38
N ALA A 438 15.28 1.49 -44.88
CA ALA A 438 16.58 0.84 -44.76
C ALA A 438 17.65 1.66 -45.49
N GLU A 439 18.85 1.70 -44.95
CA GLU A 439 20.03 2.23 -45.61
C GLU A 439 21.14 1.17 -45.65
N SER A 440 22.03 1.24 -46.61
CA SER A 440 23.26 0.45 -46.55
C SER A 440 24.43 1.26 -47.06
N SER A 441 25.64 0.94 -46.62
CA SER A 441 26.85 1.33 -47.31
C SER A 441 27.00 0.48 -48.58
N LEU A 442 27.61 1.04 -49.59
CA LEU A 442 28.08 0.28 -50.77
C LEU A 442 29.39 0.84 -51.21
N HIS A 443 30.37 -0.02 -51.36
CA HIS A 443 31.72 0.28 -51.80
C HIS A 443 32.09 -0.58 -53.00
N VAL A 444 33.05 -0.09 -53.81
CA VAL A 444 33.54 -0.84 -54.96
C VAL A 444 35.06 -0.77 -55.07
N THR A 445 35.66 -1.88 -55.45
CA THR A 445 37.09 -1.93 -55.72
C THR A 445 37.40 -2.93 -56.86
N PRO A 446 38.25 -2.57 -57.86
CA PRO A 446 38.68 -1.21 -58.21
C PRO A 446 37.56 -0.37 -58.81
N SER A 447 37.61 0.96 -58.70
CA SER A 447 36.64 1.89 -59.31
C SER A 447 36.96 2.22 -60.78
N LYS A 448 38.12 1.78 -61.29
CA LYS A 448 38.58 1.93 -62.70
C LYS A 448 39.18 0.59 -63.15
N LEU A 449 38.69 0.03 -64.25
CA LEU A 449 39.10 -1.26 -64.78
C LEU A 449 38.89 -1.35 -66.27
N LYS A 450 39.44 -2.44 -66.93
CA LYS A 450 39.24 -2.77 -68.33
C LYS A 450 38.11 -3.80 -68.50
N ASN A 451 37.51 -3.87 -69.66
CA ASN A 451 36.62 -4.95 -70.00
C ASN A 451 37.36 -6.30 -69.84
N GLY A 452 36.64 -7.33 -69.36
CA GLY A 452 37.20 -8.63 -68.97
C GLY A 452 37.59 -8.70 -67.48
N GLN A 453 37.78 -7.58 -66.80
CA GLN A 453 38.13 -7.55 -65.37
C GLN A 453 36.89 -7.59 -64.47
N ARG A 454 37.14 -7.95 -63.18
CA ARG A 454 36.08 -8.05 -62.16
C ARG A 454 36.16 -6.87 -61.19
N VAL A 455 35.00 -6.31 -60.82
CA VAL A 455 34.84 -5.38 -59.70
C VAL A 455 34.31 -6.18 -58.50
N HIS A 456 34.77 -5.85 -57.30
CA HIS A 456 34.26 -6.30 -56.04
C HIS A 456 33.34 -5.20 -55.45
N LEU A 457 32.12 -5.60 -55.06
CA LEU A 457 31.14 -4.75 -54.38
C LEU A 457 30.96 -5.30 -52.99
N TRP A 458 31.01 -4.41 -52.01
CA TRP A 458 30.81 -4.80 -50.60
C TRP A 458 30.17 -3.66 -49.83
N GLY A 459 29.53 -4.00 -48.71
CA GLY A 459 28.86 -3.03 -47.86
C GLY A 459 28.25 -3.66 -46.63
N GLN A 460 27.53 -2.86 -45.91
CA GLN A 460 26.90 -3.29 -44.67
C GLN A 460 25.46 -2.76 -44.58
N VAL A 461 24.55 -3.60 -44.11
CA VAL A 461 23.17 -3.29 -43.75
C VAL A 461 23.15 -3.12 -42.22
N PRO A 462 22.84 -1.91 -41.71
CA PRO A 462 22.87 -1.66 -40.27
C PRO A 462 21.59 -2.10 -39.55
N GLY A 463 21.65 -2.13 -38.21
CA GLY A 463 20.51 -2.26 -37.34
C GLY A 463 20.28 -3.67 -36.80
N PRO A 464 19.23 -3.83 -35.99
CA PRO A 464 18.90 -5.14 -35.39
C PRO A 464 18.47 -6.12 -36.47
N ASN A 465 18.78 -7.40 -36.24
CA ASN A 465 18.48 -8.50 -37.17
C ASN A 465 19.02 -8.32 -38.59
N ALA A 466 20.16 -7.65 -38.77
CA ALA A 466 20.78 -7.40 -40.08
C ALA A 466 21.36 -8.68 -40.71
N ALA A 467 21.57 -9.76 -39.98
CA ALA A 467 22.09 -11.03 -40.49
C ALA A 467 21.05 -11.79 -41.34
N GLY A 468 21.51 -12.46 -42.39
CA GLY A 468 20.68 -13.28 -43.28
C GLY A 468 19.71 -12.47 -44.14
N ARG A 469 19.95 -11.16 -44.36
CA ARG A 469 19.11 -10.30 -45.19
C ARG A 469 19.51 -10.33 -46.64
N VAL A 470 18.51 -10.31 -47.52
CA VAL A 470 18.72 -10.23 -48.95
C VAL A 470 19.04 -8.79 -49.32
N VAL A 471 20.13 -8.56 -50.06
CA VAL A 471 20.54 -7.30 -50.65
C VAL A 471 20.57 -7.46 -52.16
N VAL A 472 19.75 -6.68 -52.85
CA VAL A 472 19.62 -6.73 -54.31
C VAL A 472 20.59 -5.70 -54.93
N LEU A 473 21.59 -6.20 -55.64
CA LEU A 473 22.55 -5.36 -56.32
C LEU A 473 22.05 -4.93 -57.70
N GLN A 474 22.00 -3.61 -57.93
CA GLN A 474 21.46 -3.01 -59.14
C GLN A 474 22.49 -2.15 -59.86
N ALA A 475 22.48 -2.20 -61.17
CA ALA A 475 23.25 -1.32 -62.03
C ALA A 475 22.33 -0.38 -62.79
N ASN A 476 22.74 0.90 -62.92
CA ASN A 476 22.01 1.87 -63.76
C ASN A 476 22.43 1.71 -65.22
N VAL A 477 21.45 1.64 -66.11
CA VAL A 477 21.68 1.62 -67.54
C VAL A 477 22.24 2.98 -67.95
N PRO A 478 23.46 3.05 -68.57
CA PRO A 478 24.04 4.32 -69.03
C PRO A 478 23.09 5.09 -69.91
N GLY A 479 22.89 6.38 -69.61
CA GLY A 479 21.97 7.25 -70.34
C GLY A 479 20.48 7.13 -69.97
N SER A 480 20.13 6.28 -68.99
CA SER A 480 18.75 6.16 -68.54
C SER A 480 18.63 6.34 -67.00
N LYS A 481 17.39 6.50 -66.53
CA LYS A 481 17.08 6.49 -65.10
C LYS A 481 16.77 5.08 -64.59
N ARG A 482 16.83 4.05 -65.47
CA ARG A 482 16.43 2.67 -65.15
C ARG A 482 17.54 1.93 -64.40
N TRP A 483 17.17 1.23 -63.35
CA TRP A 483 18.02 0.32 -62.58
C TRP A 483 17.69 -1.11 -62.96
N ILE A 484 18.70 -1.95 -63.15
CA ILE A 484 18.57 -3.37 -63.50
C ILE A 484 19.24 -4.18 -62.40
N THR A 485 18.52 -5.14 -61.81
CA THR A 485 19.06 -6.12 -60.90
C THR A 485 19.97 -7.07 -61.64
N PHE A 486 21.18 -7.27 -61.14
CA PHE A 486 22.13 -8.19 -61.74
C PHE A 486 22.60 -9.31 -60.78
N ARG A 487 22.38 -9.13 -59.47
CA ARG A 487 22.74 -10.12 -58.44
C ARG A 487 22.08 -9.82 -57.11
N ASP A 488 21.85 -10.87 -56.36
CA ASP A 488 21.47 -10.80 -54.95
C ASP A 488 22.66 -11.25 -54.10
N ALA A 489 22.78 -10.70 -52.90
CA ALA A 489 23.71 -11.09 -51.85
C ALA A 489 22.94 -11.29 -50.53
N THR A 490 23.45 -12.16 -49.68
CA THR A 490 22.91 -12.35 -48.33
C THR A 490 23.91 -11.79 -47.34
N THR A 491 23.38 -11.09 -46.33
CA THR A 491 24.23 -10.49 -45.30
C THR A 491 24.73 -11.56 -44.30
N GLU A 492 25.96 -11.38 -43.83
CA GLU A 492 26.59 -12.16 -42.76
C GLU A 492 26.16 -11.69 -41.36
N ALA A 493 26.75 -12.24 -40.30
CA ALA A 493 26.35 -12.02 -38.92
C ALA A 493 26.26 -10.54 -38.48
N GLN A 494 27.12 -9.67 -39.06
CA GLN A 494 27.17 -8.23 -38.74
C GLN A 494 26.44 -7.35 -39.77
N GLY A 495 25.67 -7.96 -40.67
CA GLY A 495 25.01 -7.27 -41.75
C GLY A 495 25.93 -6.97 -42.95
N ASP A 496 27.15 -7.48 -42.95
CA ASP A 496 28.10 -7.31 -44.07
C ASP A 496 27.65 -8.18 -45.26
N PHE A 497 27.81 -7.62 -46.48
CA PHE A 497 27.57 -8.36 -47.70
C PHE A 497 28.67 -8.07 -48.72
N SER A 498 28.93 -9.04 -49.58
CA SER A 498 29.90 -8.88 -50.69
C SER A 498 29.46 -9.61 -51.94
N SER A 499 29.89 -9.12 -53.05
CA SER A 499 29.63 -9.72 -54.37
C SER A 499 30.67 -9.27 -55.39
N GLY A 500 30.78 -9.95 -56.51
CA GLY A 500 31.63 -9.58 -57.61
C GLY A 500 30.92 -9.56 -58.96
N TYR A 501 31.32 -8.64 -59.83
CA TYR A 501 30.78 -8.58 -61.20
C TYR A 501 31.92 -8.48 -62.20
N ARG A 502 31.87 -9.26 -63.28
CA ARG A 502 32.85 -9.24 -64.39
C ARG A 502 32.25 -8.54 -65.59
N PHE A 503 32.92 -7.52 -66.10
CA PHE A 503 32.50 -6.81 -67.31
C PHE A 503 32.95 -7.59 -68.54
N THR A 504 32.05 -8.01 -69.42
CA THR A 504 32.35 -8.79 -70.63
C THR A 504 31.86 -8.17 -71.91
N ALA A 505 31.00 -7.15 -71.82
CA ALA A 505 30.32 -6.54 -72.96
C ALA A 505 30.56 -5.00 -73.13
N THR A 506 31.59 -4.49 -72.45
CA THR A 506 31.92 -3.03 -72.55
C THR A 506 32.85 -2.79 -73.74
N THR A 507 32.34 -2.20 -74.80
CA THR A 507 33.10 -1.97 -76.06
C THR A 507 33.71 -0.55 -76.14
N ARG A 508 33.29 0.38 -75.31
CA ARG A 508 33.82 1.76 -75.22
C ARG A 508 33.86 2.20 -73.75
N THR A 509 34.65 3.24 -73.46
CA THR A 509 34.76 3.73 -72.08
C THR A 509 33.39 4.17 -71.56
N THR A 510 32.91 3.46 -70.56
CA THR A 510 31.58 3.63 -69.96
C THR A 510 31.68 3.75 -68.42
N THR A 511 30.91 4.67 -67.85
CA THR A 511 30.77 4.79 -66.41
C THR A 511 29.45 4.16 -65.96
N TYR A 512 29.54 3.08 -65.22
CA TYR A 512 28.40 2.40 -64.59
C TYR A 512 28.16 2.96 -63.18
N ARG A 513 26.90 3.00 -62.75
CA ARG A 513 26.48 3.32 -61.38
C ARG A 513 25.88 2.08 -60.77
N PHE A 514 26.27 1.77 -59.56
CA PHE A 514 25.73 0.64 -58.79
C PHE A 514 25.08 1.14 -57.52
N ARG A 515 24.03 0.46 -57.08
CA ARG A 515 23.40 0.64 -55.76
C ARG A 515 23.01 -0.70 -55.17
N ALA A 516 22.92 -0.77 -53.84
CA ALA A 516 22.26 -1.83 -53.10
C ALA A 516 20.83 -1.42 -52.81
N LEU A 517 19.88 -2.29 -53.09
CA LEU A 517 18.48 -2.17 -52.69
C LEU A 517 18.24 -3.18 -51.60
N ILE A 518 17.71 -2.76 -50.48
CA ILE A 518 17.29 -3.59 -49.36
C ILE A 518 15.77 -3.63 -49.41
N PRO A 519 15.14 -4.73 -49.86
CA PRO A 519 13.69 -4.85 -49.84
C PRO A 519 13.16 -5.00 -48.43
N SER A 520 11.89 -4.70 -48.18
CA SER A 520 11.22 -5.03 -46.91
C SER A 520 11.23 -6.53 -46.72
N GLN A 521 11.63 -7.02 -45.53
CA GLN A 521 11.81 -8.42 -45.22
C GLN A 521 11.23 -8.74 -43.83
N ALA A 522 10.73 -9.97 -43.66
CA ALA A 522 10.25 -10.45 -42.35
C ALA A 522 11.35 -10.36 -41.29
N SER A 523 11.00 -9.95 -40.10
CA SER A 523 11.91 -9.79 -38.94
C SER A 523 13.09 -8.83 -39.17
N TYR A 524 13.02 -7.98 -40.19
CA TYR A 524 13.94 -6.84 -40.40
C TYR A 524 13.11 -5.57 -40.34
N PRO A 525 13.17 -4.81 -39.24
CA PRO A 525 12.23 -3.73 -38.95
C PRO A 525 12.60 -2.42 -39.68
N TRP A 526 12.61 -2.48 -40.99
CA TRP A 526 12.88 -1.34 -41.87
C TRP A 526 12.11 -1.52 -43.20
N VAL A 527 11.50 -0.47 -43.72
CA VAL A 527 10.90 -0.53 -45.02
C VAL A 527 11.98 -0.45 -46.10
N GLU A 528 11.61 -0.77 -47.36
CA GLU A 528 12.53 -0.78 -48.48
C GLU A 528 13.40 0.50 -48.52
N GLY A 529 14.71 0.29 -48.78
CA GLY A 529 15.67 1.39 -48.89
C GLY A 529 16.79 1.09 -49.86
N THR A 530 17.59 2.11 -50.19
CA THR A 530 18.70 1.96 -51.14
C THR A 530 19.95 2.67 -50.65
N SER A 531 21.12 2.08 -50.99
CA SER A 531 22.40 2.75 -50.78
C SER A 531 22.56 3.98 -51.68
N ARG A 532 23.48 4.85 -51.33
CA ARG A 532 24.01 5.87 -52.25
C ARG A 532 24.69 5.18 -53.43
N PRO A 533 24.45 5.65 -54.68
CA PRO A 533 25.07 5.06 -55.86
C PRO A 533 26.58 5.28 -55.91
N VAL A 534 27.33 4.21 -56.18
CA VAL A 534 28.78 4.23 -56.43
C VAL A 534 29.09 4.13 -57.93
N LYS A 535 30.21 4.70 -58.37
CA LYS A 535 30.61 4.79 -59.81
C LYS A 535 31.78 3.86 -60.10
N VAL A 536 31.69 3.16 -61.23
CA VAL A 536 32.77 2.32 -61.78
C VAL A 536 33.01 2.67 -63.23
N ARG A 537 34.24 3.08 -63.56
CA ARG A 537 34.64 3.43 -64.96
C ARG A 537 35.31 2.22 -65.58
N VAL A 538 34.75 1.73 -66.67
CA VAL A 538 35.25 0.59 -67.44
C VAL A 538 35.71 1.07 -68.81
N ARG A 539 36.94 0.68 -69.19
CA ARG A 539 37.47 0.90 -70.55
C ARG A 539 37.14 -0.33 -71.38
N GLY A 540 36.63 -0.14 -72.59
CA GLY A 540 36.44 -1.19 -73.57
C GLY A 540 37.73 -1.80 -74.06
#